data_64299ea81e87bd8d81e06e87c25fd095
#
_entry.id   64299ea81e87bd8d81e06e87c25fd095
#
_cell.length_a   1.000
_cell.length_b   1.000
_cell.length_c   1.000
_cell.angle_alpha   90.00
_cell.angle_beta   90.00
_cell.angle_gamma   90.00
#
_symmetry.space_group_name_H-M   'P 1'
#
loop_
_entity.id
_entity.type
_entity.pdbx_description
1 polymer ?
#
loop_
_entity_poly.entity_id
_entity_poly.type
_entity_poly.pdbx_seq_one_letter_code
_entity_poly.pdbx_strand_id
1 'polypeptide(L)'
;MIEIDLDTPMPEKELIHHGVKGMKWGVRKERVSSVKSHSVSFKGKTKSGETVTMNGRPTSKFTQFLANRSKRIANQVNASELINIHDSKGRRVGDLQLFKESKDSMNIVWVGVDDKYSGKGYAQVAMKSSINYAKKQGMKKVTLEVPGNSPNARHIYEKMGFKDTKVITTPKEDPAWGGLTGMELLLDK
;
A
#
# COMPACT_ATOMS: atom_id res chain seq x y z
N MET A 1 -0.16 -13.09 -0.27
CA MET A 1 -0.28 -11.99 -1.27
C MET A 1 1.14 -11.55 -1.57
N ILE A 2 1.62 -11.64 -2.81
CA ILE A 2 2.98 -11.20 -3.14
C ILE A 2 2.93 -9.68 -3.18
N GLU A 3 3.67 -9.01 -2.30
CA GLU A 3 3.91 -7.58 -2.40
C GLU A 3 4.56 -7.30 -3.75
N ILE A 4 3.82 -6.70 -4.66
CA ILE A 4 4.42 -6.14 -5.87
C ILE A 4 4.77 -4.70 -5.52
N ASP A 5 6.02 -4.46 -5.14
CA ASP A 5 6.56 -3.12 -5.14
C ASP A 5 6.58 -2.64 -6.61
N LEU A 6 5.57 -1.86 -6.96
CA LEU A 6 5.36 -1.40 -8.34
C LEU A 6 6.43 -0.41 -8.83
N ASP A 7 7.29 0.03 -7.95
CA ASP A 7 8.33 1.02 -8.25
C ASP A 7 9.78 0.48 -8.14
N THR A 8 9.96 -0.72 -7.58
CA THR A 8 11.26 -1.41 -7.64
C THR A 8 11.37 -2.12 -8.98
N PRO A 9 12.44 -1.94 -9.76
CA PRO A 9 12.66 -2.73 -10.96
C PRO A 9 12.84 -4.20 -10.56
N MET A 10 11.82 -5.01 -10.84
CA MET A 10 11.88 -6.45 -10.65
C MET A 10 12.97 -7.02 -11.55
N PRO A 11 13.85 -7.89 -11.06
CA PRO A 11 14.84 -8.55 -11.90
C PRO A 11 14.12 -9.29 -13.03
N GLU A 12 14.65 -9.16 -14.25
CA GLU A 12 14.06 -9.70 -15.49
C GLU A 12 13.65 -11.20 -15.38
N LYS A 13 14.31 -11.96 -14.53
CA LYS A 13 14.05 -13.38 -14.28
C LYS A 13 12.74 -13.65 -13.52
N GLU A 14 12.30 -12.77 -12.63
CA GLU A 14 11.01 -12.94 -11.91
C GLU A 14 9.81 -12.60 -12.79
N LEU A 15 9.97 -11.73 -13.77
CA LEU A 15 8.94 -11.42 -14.77
C LEU A 15 8.67 -12.58 -15.75
N ILE A 16 9.64 -13.45 -15.98
CA ILE A 16 9.52 -14.60 -16.89
C ILE A 16 8.68 -15.73 -16.28
N HIS A 17 8.71 -15.90 -14.95
CA HIS A 17 7.99 -16.99 -14.28
C HIS A 17 6.48 -16.75 -14.11
N HIS A 18 5.99 -15.52 -14.31
CA HIS A 18 4.57 -15.21 -14.35
C HIS A 18 4.01 -15.08 -15.78
N GLY A 19 4.73 -15.60 -16.75
CA GLY A 19 4.28 -15.70 -18.13
C GLY A 19 3.00 -16.53 -18.22
N VAL A 20 1.91 -15.92 -18.65
CA VAL A 20 0.63 -16.57 -18.88
C VAL A 20 0.82 -17.65 -19.94
N LYS A 21 0.86 -18.92 -19.52
CA LYS A 21 0.88 -20.08 -20.40
C LYS A 21 -0.32 -20.00 -21.35
N GLY A 22 -0.07 -19.80 -22.66
CA GLY A 22 -1.15 -19.79 -23.65
C GLY A 22 -1.40 -18.48 -24.39
N MET A 23 -0.51 -17.52 -24.37
CA MET A 23 -0.65 -16.33 -25.21
C MET A 23 -0.38 -16.66 -26.67
N LYS A 24 -1.44 -16.68 -27.49
CA LYS A 24 -1.31 -16.70 -28.96
C LYS A 24 -0.69 -15.37 -29.42
N TRP A 25 0.46 -15.44 -30.07
CA TRP A 25 1.06 -14.31 -30.76
C TRP A 25 0.08 -13.79 -31.81
N GLY A 26 -0.20 -12.47 -31.80
CA GLY A 26 -1.05 -11.84 -32.82
C GLY A 26 -2.40 -11.30 -32.34
N VAL A 27 -2.84 -11.58 -31.11
CA VAL A 27 -4.06 -10.94 -30.58
C VAL A 27 -3.73 -9.51 -30.15
N ARG A 28 -4.25 -8.50 -30.84
CA ARG A 28 -4.22 -7.11 -30.38
C ARG A 28 -4.97 -7.03 -29.05
N LYS A 29 -4.22 -6.89 -27.95
CA LYS A 29 -4.83 -6.58 -26.66
C LYS A 29 -5.42 -5.18 -26.71
N GLU A 30 -6.67 -5.03 -26.25
CA GLU A 30 -7.24 -3.70 -26.01
C GLU A 30 -6.23 -2.86 -25.22
N ARG A 31 -5.89 -1.70 -25.77
CA ARG A 31 -5.05 -0.72 -25.07
C ARG A 31 -5.83 -0.25 -23.86
N VAL A 32 -5.27 -0.47 -22.68
CA VAL A 32 -5.83 0.12 -21.47
C VAL A 32 -5.67 1.63 -21.57
N SER A 33 -6.79 2.34 -21.54
CA SER A 33 -6.78 3.80 -21.53
C SER A 33 -6.11 4.28 -20.25
N SER A 34 -5.03 5.00 -20.35
CA SER A 34 -4.28 5.76 -19.34
C SER A 34 -4.27 5.21 -17.91
N VAL A 35 -3.06 5.00 -17.38
CA VAL A 35 -2.85 4.75 -15.96
C VAL A 35 -3.10 6.04 -15.19
N LYS A 36 -3.91 5.96 -14.12
CA LYS A 36 -4.23 7.08 -13.24
C LYS A 36 -2.95 7.65 -12.62
N SER A 37 -2.80 8.97 -12.63
CA SER A 37 -1.79 9.63 -11.81
C SER A 37 -2.29 9.70 -10.35
N HIS A 38 -1.40 9.41 -9.40
CA HIS A 38 -1.73 9.52 -7.99
C HIS A 38 -1.75 11.00 -7.57
N SER A 39 -2.95 11.57 -7.42
CA SER A 39 -3.14 12.98 -7.06
C SER A 39 -3.55 13.19 -5.60
N VAL A 40 -3.50 12.13 -4.81
CA VAL A 40 -3.88 12.17 -3.39
C VAL A 40 -2.92 13.07 -2.62
N SER A 41 -3.49 13.96 -1.79
CA SER A 41 -2.72 14.78 -0.87
C SER A 41 -3.46 14.92 0.45
N PHE A 42 -2.79 14.66 1.54
CA PHE A 42 -3.32 14.90 2.88
C PHE A 42 -2.20 15.26 3.86
N LYS A 43 -2.58 15.88 4.97
CA LYS A 43 -1.65 16.37 6.00
C LYS A 43 -2.09 15.89 7.37
N GLY A 44 -1.13 15.73 8.25
CA GLY A 44 -1.35 15.43 9.66
C GLY A 44 -0.28 16.10 10.52
N LYS A 45 -0.40 15.93 11.84
CA LYS A 45 0.61 16.43 12.80
C LYS A 45 1.06 15.29 13.69
N THR A 46 2.34 15.26 13.99
CA THR A 46 2.91 14.38 15.02
C THR A 46 2.47 14.84 16.40
N LYS A 47 2.73 14.02 17.43
CA LYS A 47 2.48 14.42 18.82
C LYS A 47 3.30 15.66 19.24
N SER A 48 4.48 15.87 18.64
CA SER A 48 5.31 17.04 18.85
C SER A 48 4.84 18.28 18.08
N GLY A 49 3.73 18.19 17.33
CA GLY A 49 3.17 19.29 16.54
C GLY A 49 3.77 19.46 15.15
N GLU A 50 4.75 18.65 14.76
CA GLU A 50 5.36 18.73 13.43
C GLU A 50 4.36 18.37 12.34
N THR A 51 4.27 19.18 11.30
CA THR A 51 3.41 18.92 10.13
C THR A 51 4.04 17.87 9.23
N VAL A 52 3.26 16.85 8.89
CA VAL A 52 3.61 15.77 7.96
C VAL A 52 2.70 15.87 6.75
N THR A 53 3.29 15.87 5.57
CA THR A 53 2.55 15.95 4.29
C THR A 53 2.71 14.62 3.55
N MET A 54 1.61 14.10 3.07
CA MET A 54 1.56 12.86 2.30
C MET A 54 1.02 13.20 0.91
N ASN A 55 1.86 13.00 -0.11
CA ASN A 55 1.53 13.34 -1.49
C ASN A 55 1.64 12.11 -2.38
N GLY A 56 0.65 11.93 -3.24
CA GLY A 56 0.70 10.92 -4.28
C GLY A 56 1.94 11.10 -5.16
N ARG A 57 2.55 10.00 -5.54
CA ARG A 57 3.68 9.99 -6.48
C ARG A 57 3.24 9.49 -7.85
N PRO A 58 3.88 9.93 -8.93
CA PRO A 58 3.57 9.44 -10.25
C PRO A 58 3.93 7.95 -10.38
N THR A 59 3.13 7.21 -11.12
CA THR A 59 3.46 5.83 -11.46
C THR A 59 4.73 5.79 -12.32
N SER A 60 5.66 4.88 -12.00
CA SER A 60 6.90 4.74 -12.75
C SER A 60 6.66 4.43 -14.23
N LYS A 61 7.59 4.85 -15.12
CA LYS A 61 7.49 4.57 -16.55
C LYS A 61 7.44 3.06 -16.84
N PHE A 62 8.16 2.26 -16.06
CA PHE A 62 8.17 0.81 -16.20
C PHE A 62 6.80 0.21 -15.80
N THR A 63 6.23 0.63 -14.68
CA THR A 63 4.89 0.20 -14.25
C THR A 63 3.82 0.61 -15.27
N GLN A 64 3.91 1.82 -15.84
CA GLN A 64 3.03 2.27 -16.91
C GLN A 64 3.16 1.38 -18.15
N PHE A 65 4.39 1.02 -18.54
CA PHE A 65 4.64 0.11 -19.64
C PHE A 65 4.01 -1.27 -19.42
N LEU A 66 4.13 -1.85 -18.21
CA LEU A 66 3.51 -3.11 -17.86
C LEU A 66 1.97 -3.00 -17.84
N ALA A 67 1.43 -1.94 -17.26
CA ALA A 67 0.01 -1.67 -17.20
C ALA A 67 -0.61 -1.55 -18.61
N ASN A 68 0.09 -0.91 -19.54
CA ASN A 68 -0.34 -0.82 -20.95
C ASN A 68 -0.41 -2.19 -21.66
N ARG A 69 0.21 -3.21 -21.11
CA ARG A 69 0.24 -4.58 -21.65
C ARG A 69 -0.62 -5.57 -20.92
N SER A 70 -1.05 -5.25 -19.72
CA SER A 70 -1.83 -6.14 -18.86
C SER A 70 -2.97 -5.39 -18.17
N LYS A 71 -4.21 -5.74 -18.54
CA LYS A 71 -5.42 -5.20 -17.91
C LYS A 71 -5.44 -5.45 -16.39
N ARG A 72 -4.89 -6.58 -15.94
CA ARG A 72 -4.77 -6.91 -14.51
C ARG A 72 -3.87 -5.91 -13.80
N ILE A 73 -2.66 -5.65 -14.35
CA ILE A 73 -1.72 -4.68 -13.77
C ILE A 73 -2.32 -3.28 -13.81
N ALA A 74 -2.94 -2.88 -14.92
CA ALA A 74 -3.60 -1.58 -15.02
C ALA A 74 -4.69 -1.41 -13.96
N ASN A 75 -5.53 -2.41 -13.74
CA ASN A 75 -6.56 -2.37 -12.71
C ASN A 75 -5.95 -2.24 -11.30
N GLN A 76 -4.89 -2.97 -11.01
CA GLN A 76 -4.19 -2.91 -9.74
C GLN A 76 -3.55 -1.53 -9.50
N VAL A 77 -2.86 -0.99 -10.51
CA VAL A 77 -2.26 0.35 -10.44
C VAL A 77 -3.35 1.42 -10.24
N ASN A 78 -4.45 1.34 -10.98
CA ASN A 78 -5.56 2.29 -10.86
C ASN A 78 -6.33 2.18 -9.52
N ALA A 79 -6.30 1.02 -8.87
CA ALA A 79 -6.87 0.81 -7.55
C ALA A 79 -5.93 1.19 -6.39
N SER A 80 -4.65 1.43 -6.69
CA SER A 80 -3.62 1.78 -5.70
C SER A 80 -3.41 3.29 -5.63
N GLU A 81 -3.01 3.77 -4.46
CA GLU A 81 -2.45 5.12 -4.26
C GLU A 81 -1.05 4.95 -3.66
N LEU A 82 -0.04 5.35 -4.41
CA LEU A 82 1.36 5.36 -4.00
C LEU A 82 1.70 6.77 -3.49
N ILE A 83 2.18 6.87 -2.27
CA ILE A 83 2.24 8.14 -1.53
C ILE A 83 3.60 8.28 -0.87
N ASN A 84 4.25 9.41 -1.07
CA ASN A 84 5.45 9.78 -0.32
C ASN A 84 5.07 10.54 0.95
N ILE A 85 5.74 10.24 2.05
CA ILE A 85 5.61 10.92 3.33
C ILE A 85 6.75 11.95 3.44
N HIS A 86 6.40 13.21 3.71
CA HIS A 86 7.36 14.30 3.86
C HIS A 86 7.24 14.95 5.25
N ASP A 87 8.37 15.32 5.81
CA ASP A 87 8.43 16.11 7.05
C ASP A 87 8.08 17.58 6.81
N SER A 88 8.11 18.40 7.86
CA SER A 88 7.83 19.84 7.80
C SER A 88 8.80 20.63 6.92
N LYS A 89 9.98 20.07 6.63
CA LYS A 89 11.00 20.65 5.76
C LYS A 89 10.90 20.17 4.31
N GLY A 90 9.88 19.39 3.98
CA GLY A 90 9.66 18.82 2.65
C GLY A 90 10.58 17.64 2.30
N ARG A 91 11.35 17.09 3.26
CA ARG A 91 12.20 15.92 3.02
C ARG A 91 11.36 14.67 3.03
N ARG A 92 11.56 13.78 2.06
CA ARG A 92 10.94 12.45 2.09
C ARG A 92 11.49 11.67 3.29
N VAL A 93 10.59 11.17 4.11
CA VAL A 93 10.89 10.42 5.34
C VAL A 93 10.33 9.00 5.31
N GLY A 94 9.56 8.66 4.28
CA GLY A 94 8.96 7.35 4.11
C GLY A 94 7.96 7.33 2.97
N ASP A 95 7.21 6.23 2.91
CA ASP A 95 6.18 5.99 1.90
C ASP A 95 5.00 5.19 2.46
N LEU A 96 3.93 5.20 1.71
CA LEU A 96 2.66 4.60 2.04
C LEU A 96 2.01 4.11 0.76
N GLN A 97 1.41 2.91 0.82
CA GLN A 97 0.61 2.39 -0.27
C GLN A 97 -0.78 2.03 0.23
N LEU A 98 -1.80 2.54 -0.44
CA LEU A 98 -3.19 2.21 -0.23
C LEU A 98 -3.73 1.45 -1.43
N PHE A 99 -4.60 0.49 -1.19
CA PHE A 99 -5.25 -0.28 -2.23
C PHE A 99 -6.75 -0.38 -1.97
N LYS A 100 -7.55 0.02 -2.97
CA LYS A 100 -9.01 -0.13 -2.90
C LYS A 100 -9.38 -1.58 -3.22
N GLU A 101 -9.59 -2.39 -2.18
CA GLU A 101 -9.95 -3.81 -2.33
C GLU A 101 -11.37 -4.00 -2.89
N SER A 102 -12.28 -3.14 -2.46
CA SER A 102 -13.69 -3.17 -2.86
C SER A 102 -14.31 -1.77 -2.78
N LYS A 103 -15.60 -1.67 -3.07
CA LYS A 103 -16.34 -0.41 -2.87
C LYS A 103 -16.40 0.05 -1.41
N ASP A 104 -16.27 -0.88 -0.45
CA ASP A 104 -16.46 -0.64 0.97
C ASP A 104 -15.16 -0.81 1.79
N SER A 105 -14.07 -1.25 1.16
CA SER A 105 -12.81 -1.62 1.86
C SER A 105 -11.58 -0.98 1.22
N MET A 106 -10.76 -0.37 2.06
CA MET A 106 -9.43 0.15 1.73
C MET A 106 -8.37 -0.66 2.49
N ASN A 107 -7.40 -1.21 1.78
CA ASN A 107 -6.25 -1.89 2.36
C ASN A 107 -5.07 -0.92 2.50
N ILE A 108 -4.41 -0.92 3.64
CA ILE A 108 -3.10 -0.29 3.83
C ILE A 108 -2.07 -1.39 3.56
N VAL A 109 -1.57 -1.43 2.33
CA VAL A 109 -0.63 -2.45 1.86
C VAL A 109 0.73 -2.27 2.51
N TRP A 110 1.15 -1.03 2.63
CA TRP A 110 2.45 -0.67 3.14
C TRP A 110 2.43 0.68 3.85
N VAL A 111 3.16 0.80 4.93
CA VAL A 111 3.58 2.05 5.55
C VAL A 111 5.01 1.87 6.06
N GLY A 112 5.93 2.62 5.51
CA GLY A 112 7.34 2.60 5.85
C GLY A 112 7.87 3.98 6.20
N VAL A 113 8.78 4.04 7.16
CA VAL A 113 9.54 5.23 7.53
C VAL A 113 11.00 4.86 7.55
N ASP A 114 11.84 5.63 6.86
CA ASP A 114 13.27 5.38 6.82
C ASP A 114 13.84 5.36 8.24
N ASP A 115 14.76 4.44 8.55
CA ASP A 115 15.30 4.19 9.90
C ASP A 115 15.79 5.45 10.62
N LYS A 116 16.47 6.35 9.91
CA LYS A 116 16.96 7.65 10.44
C LYS A 116 15.86 8.59 10.92
N TYR A 117 14.60 8.31 10.58
CA TYR A 117 13.43 9.08 10.99
C TYR A 117 12.49 8.29 11.90
N SER A 118 12.87 7.06 12.27
CA SER A 118 12.09 6.20 13.14
C SER A 118 11.82 6.88 14.50
N GLY A 119 10.75 6.48 15.16
CA GLY A 119 10.38 6.99 16.50
C GLY A 119 9.76 8.39 16.52
N LYS A 120 9.74 9.15 15.44
CA LYS A 120 9.19 10.51 15.37
C LYS A 120 7.68 10.58 15.15
N GLY A 121 7.02 9.45 15.06
CA GLY A 121 5.55 9.37 14.90
C GLY A 121 5.04 9.53 13.47
N TYR A 122 5.90 9.58 12.46
CA TYR A 122 5.50 9.74 11.06
C TYR A 122 4.59 8.60 10.57
N ALA A 123 4.92 7.34 10.90
CA ALA A 123 4.08 6.21 10.54
C ALA A 123 2.69 6.31 11.18
N GLN A 124 2.59 6.74 12.45
CA GLN A 124 1.29 6.92 13.12
C GLN A 124 0.46 8.01 12.44
N VAL A 125 1.09 9.10 12.01
CA VAL A 125 0.41 10.17 11.25
C VAL A 125 -0.09 9.63 9.92
N ALA A 126 0.75 8.90 9.18
CA ALA A 126 0.38 8.29 7.91
C ALA A 126 -0.81 7.33 8.06
N MET A 127 -0.79 6.46 9.06
CA MET A 127 -1.89 5.54 9.37
C MET A 127 -3.20 6.28 9.67
N LYS A 128 -3.18 7.25 10.59
CA LYS A 128 -4.36 8.05 10.93
C LYS A 128 -4.92 8.81 9.72
N SER A 129 -4.05 9.37 8.90
CA SER A 129 -4.44 10.09 7.70
C SER A 129 -5.03 9.16 6.64
N SER A 130 -4.53 7.93 6.53
CA SER A 130 -5.08 6.90 5.65
C SER A 130 -6.49 6.47 6.09
N ILE A 131 -6.71 6.29 7.38
CA ILE A 131 -8.03 5.99 7.94
C ILE A 131 -9.01 7.12 7.64
N ASN A 132 -8.60 8.38 7.86
CA ASN A 132 -9.42 9.54 7.56
C ASN A 132 -9.70 9.68 6.05
N TYR A 133 -8.72 9.36 5.20
CA TYR A 133 -8.91 9.32 3.77
C TYR A 133 -9.93 8.25 3.36
N ALA A 134 -9.81 7.04 3.90
CA ALA A 134 -10.78 5.96 3.66
C ALA A 134 -12.21 6.37 4.08
N LYS A 135 -12.37 7.00 5.26
CA LYS A 135 -13.67 7.57 5.70
C LYS A 135 -14.24 8.56 4.69
N LYS A 136 -13.41 9.50 4.22
CA LYS A 136 -13.84 10.50 3.21
C LYS A 136 -14.20 9.89 1.86
N GLN A 137 -13.64 8.72 1.53
CA GLN A 137 -14.00 7.96 0.34
C GLN A 137 -15.26 7.10 0.53
N GLY A 138 -15.92 7.17 1.69
CA GLY A 138 -17.12 6.37 2.00
C GLY A 138 -16.84 4.90 2.25
N MET A 139 -15.58 4.53 2.57
CA MET A 139 -15.25 3.16 2.94
C MET A 139 -15.88 2.81 4.28
N LYS A 140 -16.29 1.55 4.45
CA LYS A 140 -16.83 1.02 5.70
C LYS A 140 -15.76 0.40 6.58
N LYS A 141 -14.63 0.04 6.00
CA LYS A 141 -13.50 -0.54 6.73
C LYS A 141 -12.15 -0.26 6.10
N VAL A 142 -11.14 -0.32 6.94
CA VAL A 142 -9.73 -0.36 6.56
C VAL A 142 -9.15 -1.69 6.98
N THR A 143 -8.40 -2.33 6.09
CA THR A 143 -7.71 -3.60 6.34
C THR A 143 -6.20 -3.40 6.23
N LEU A 144 -5.46 -4.32 6.84
CA LEU A 144 -4.00 -4.44 6.67
C LEU A 144 -3.57 -5.87 7.00
N GLU A 145 -2.34 -6.21 6.67
CA GLU A 145 -1.68 -7.43 7.10
C GLU A 145 -0.50 -7.07 7.99
N VAL A 146 -0.33 -7.82 9.10
CA VAL A 146 0.76 -7.60 10.05
C VAL A 146 1.63 -8.84 10.14
N PRO A 147 2.97 -8.69 9.96
CA PRO A 147 3.92 -9.77 10.16
C PRO A 147 3.97 -10.22 11.62
N GLY A 148 4.12 -11.53 11.85
CA GLY A 148 4.25 -12.11 13.18
C GLY A 148 5.52 -11.65 13.91
N ASN A 149 6.58 -11.33 13.16
CA ASN A 149 7.84 -10.79 13.70
C ASN A 149 7.83 -9.27 13.93
N SER A 150 6.68 -8.61 13.82
CA SER A 150 6.53 -7.17 14.00
C SER A 150 5.58 -6.80 15.17
N PRO A 151 5.91 -7.19 16.43
CA PRO A 151 5.04 -6.98 17.58
C PRO A 151 4.77 -5.49 17.86
N ASN A 152 5.74 -4.62 17.60
CA ASN A 152 5.59 -3.17 17.76
C ASN A 152 4.54 -2.60 16.80
N ALA A 153 4.54 -3.05 15.54
CA ALA A 153 3.54 -2.62 14.55
C ALA A 153 2.15 -3.10 14.97
N ARG A 154 2.02 -4.38 15.36
CA ARG A 154 0.77 -4.96 15.87
C ARG A 154 0.19 -4.12 17.01
N HIS A 155 0.99 -3.83 18.03
CA HIS A 155 0.57 -3.03 19.17
C HIS A 155 0.06 -1.62 18.79
N ILE A 156 0.70 -0.99 17.78
CA ILE A 156 0.24 0.30 17.24
C ILE A 156 -1.13 0.14 16.58
N TYR A 157 -1.33 -0.91 15.79
CA TYR A 157 -2.60 -1.15 15.09
C TYR A 157 -3.73 -1.48 16.06
N GLU A 158 -3.48 -2.30 17.07
CA GLU A 158 -4.43 -2.58 18.15
C GLU A 158 -4.84 -1.30 18.90
N LYS A 159 -3.88 -0.42 19.21
CA LYS A 159 -4.17 0.90 19.81
C LYS A 159 -4.99 1.83 18.91
N MET A 160 -4.96 1.61 17.60
CA MET A 160 -5.78 2.33 16.65
C MET A 160 -7.17 1.71 16.46
N GLY A 161 -7.44 0.59 17.12
CA GLY A 161 -8.73 -0.11 17.09
C GLY A 161 -8.83 -1.21 16.06
N PHE A 162 -7.73 -1.57 15.38
CA PHE A 162 -7.70 -2.73 14.50
C PHE A 162 -7.85 -4.01 15.30
N LYS A 163 -8.59 -4.97 14.73
CA LYS A 163 -8.82 -6.30 15.31
C LYS A 163 -8.38 -7.36 14.33
N ASP A 164 -7.85 -8.46 14.85
CA ASP A 164 -7.48 -9.63 14.04
C ASP A 164 -8.71 -10.19 13.33
N THR A 165 -8.50 -10.61 12.09
CA THR A 165 -9.55 -11.26 11.28
C THR A 165 -9.22 -12.71 10.98
N LYS A 166 -8.13 -12.96 10.26
CA LYS A 166 -7.71 -14.32 9.87
C LYS A 166 -6.20 -14.42 9.81
N VAL A 167 -5.68 -15.62 10.02
CA VAL A 167 -4.31 -15.98 9.68
C VAL A 167 -4.24 -16.08 8.15
N ILE A 168 -3.36 -15.33 7.53
CA ILE A 168 -3.11 -15.33 6.07
C ILE A 168 -2.09 -16.42 5.75
N THR A 169 -0.94 -16.38 6.44
CA THR A 169 0.10 -17.41 6.40
C THR A 169 0.57 -17.72 7.82
N THR A 170 0.97 -18.97 8.03
CA THR A 170 1.59 -19.39 9.30
C THR A 170 3.11 -19.11 9.27
N PRO A 171 3.80 -19.11 10.43
CA PRO A 171 5.27 -18.99 10.47
C PRO A 171 6.00 -20.09 9.69
N LYS A 172 5.37 -21.26 9.51
CA LYS A 172 5.92 -22.35 8.72
C LYS A 172 5.85 -22.08 7.21
N GLU A 173 4.75 -21.44 6.77
CA GLU A 173 4.54 -21.09 5.35
C GLU A 173 5.32 -19.84 4.95
N ASP A 174 5.49 -18.92 5.89
CA ASP A 174 6.20 -17.66 5.67
C ASP A 174 7.14 -17.35 6.86
N PRO A 175 8.28 -18.05 6.94
CA PRO A 175 9.22 -17.88 8.04
C PRO A 175 9.92 -16.52 8.03
N ALA A 176 10.08 -15.88 6.87
CA ALA A 176 10.72 -14.57 6.75
C ALA A 176 9.94 -13.48 7.50
N TRP A 177 8.62 -13.55 7.49
CA TRP A 177 7.72 -12.61 8.16
C TRP A 177 7.16 -13.14 9.50
N GLY A 178 7.49 -14.39 9.86
CA GLY A 178 6.91 -15.04 11.04
C GLY A 178 5.41 -15.32 10.88
N GLY A 179 4.96 -15.53 9.63
CA GLY A 179 3.57 -15.58 9.23
C GLY A 179 2.93 -14.19 9.09
N LEU A 180 1.73 -14.14 8.53
CA LEU A 180 0.94 -12.92 8.34
C LEU A 180 -0.44 -13.08 8.96
N THR A 181 -0.89 -12.06 9.67
CA THR A 181 -2.26 -11.97 10.21
C THR A 181 -2.96 -10.76 9.61
N GLY A 182 -4.16 -10.98 9.08
CA GLY A 182 -5.03 -9.90 8.63
C GLY A 182 -5.65 -9.19 9.83
N MET A 183 -5.73 -7.86 9.75
CA MET A 183 -6.44 -7.04 10.71
C MET A 183 -7.41 -6.09 10.00
N GLU A 184 -8.51 -5.72 10.68
CA GLU A 184 -9.46 -4.74 10.17
C GLU A 184 -9.87 -3.72 11.22
N LEU A 185 -10.16 -2.51 10.75
CA LEU A 185 -10.81 -1.44 11.51
C LEU A 185 -12.13 -1.10 10.82
N LEU A 186 -13.24 -1.28 11.52
CA LEU A 186 -14.54 -0.80 11.07
C LEU A 186 -14.59 0.71 11.22
N LEU A 187 -15.10 1.39 10.19
CA LEU A 187 -15.25 2.83 10.17
C LEU A 187 -16.70 3.18 10.49
N ASP A 188 -16.91 3.84 11.63
CA ASP A 188 -18.20 4.40 11.96
C ASP A 188 -18.61 5.44 10.90
N LYS A 189 -19.91 5.48 10.62
CA LYS A 189 -20.51 6.43 9.68
C LYS A 189 -20.39 7.87 10.17
#